data_c8c1dd096d60e37e32d1ecfe68e290ed
#
_entry.id   c8c1dd096d60e37e32d1ecfe68e290ed
#
_cell.length_a   1.000
_cell.length_b   1.000
_cell.length_c   1.000
_cell.angle_alpha   90.00
_cell.angle_beta   90.00
_cell.angle_gamma   90.00
#
_symmetry.space_group_name_H-M   'P 1'
#
loop_
_entity.id
_entity.type
_entity.pdbx_description
1 polymer ?
#
loop_
_entity_poly.entity_id
_entity_poly.type
_entity_poly.pdbx_seq_one_letter_code
_entity_poly.pdbx_strand_id
1 'polypeptide(L)'
;TTAEAVAAAARAAAAADAAVVVAGTTEESESEGRDRSTLALPGSQDALVRAVLGAQPHTVVCVNAGGPVELPWRGEAPALLLTWFGGQESGAGLADVLTGAAEPSGRLPTTWPASLEGTPVRETRPAGGRLVYEEGLHLGYRAWLRAGTEPAFWFGHGLGYTRWAYESMEAGPAGDGGAFTVRVRVRNTGERPGREVVQVYLERPDSALERPVRWLAGYAAVEAEPGAAVEAVVRVGTRAVEHWSVEERGWRREPGVFTVRAGRSAGDLRLTGTVETR
;
A
#
# COMPACT_ATOMS: atom_id res chain seq x y z
N THR A 1 -5.01 -20.01 21.42
CA THR A 1 -6.41 -19.72 21.80
C THR A 1 -7.24 -20.97 21.63
N THR A 2 -7.97 -21.38 22.67
CA THR A 2 -8.85 -22.58 22.64
C THR A 2 -10.16 -22.28 21.94
N ALA A 3 -10.86 -23.30 21.45
CA ALA A 3 -12.19 -23.16 20.87
C ALA A 3 -13.21 -22.53 21.84
N GLU A 4 -13.10 -22.85 23.14
CA GLU A 4 -13.92 -22.24 24.18
C GLU A 4 -13.66 -20.74 24.34
N ALA A 5 -12.40 -20.32 24.31
CA ALA A 5 -12.03 -18.89 24.36
C ALA A 5 -12.54 -18.12 23.13
N VAL A 6 -12.47 -18.73 21.92
CA VAL A 6 -13.06 -18.15 20.70
C VAL A 6 -14.59 -17.99 20.86
N ALA A 7 -15.28 -19.01 21.35
CA ALA A 7 -16.72 -18.93 21.57
C ALA A 7 -17.09 -17.89 22.65
N ALA A 8 -16.27 -17.74 23.70
CA ALA A 8 -16.48 -16.73 24.73
C ALA A 8 -16.32 -15.31 24.16
N ALA A 9 -15.30 -15.08 23.32
CA ALA A 9 -15.09 -13.80 22.65
C ALA A 9 -16.26 -13.44 21.72
N ALA A 10 -16.76 -14.40 20.94
CA ALA A 10 -17.93 -14.20 20.08
C ALA A 10 -19.18 -13.83 20.89
N ARG A 11 -19.45 -14.51 22.03
CA ARG A 11 -20.56 -14.14 22.90
C ARG A 11 -20.41 -12.74 23.51
N ALA A 12 -19.21 -12.37 23.92
CA ALA A 12 -18.95 -11.02 24.44
C ALA A 12 -19.19 -9.96 23.35
N ALA A 13 -18.72 -10.21 22.14
CA ALA A 13 -18.93 -9.31 21.00
C ALA A 13 -20.43 -9.16 20.65
N ALA A 14 -21.19 -10.26 20.66
CA ALA A 14 -22.62 -10.24 20.38
C ALA A 14 -23.44 -9.42 21.42
N ALA A 15 -22.93 -9.27 22.64
CA ALA A 15 -23.55 -8.49 23.69
C ALA A 15 -23.12 -7.03 23.76
N ALA A 16 -22.20 -6.61 22.89
CA ALA A 16 -21.66 -5.25 22.84
C ALA A 16 -22.24 -4.45 21.65
N ASP A 17 -22.19 -3.13 21.70
CA ASP A 17 -22.58 -2.24 20.61
C ASP A 17 -21.61 -2.28 19.43
N ALA A 18 -20.34 -2.54 19.71
CA ALA A 18 -19.27 -2.70 18.73
C ALA A 18 -18.14 -3.59 19.29
N ALA A 19 -17.32 -4.14 18.42
CA ALA A 19 -16.16 -4.93 18.80
C ALA A 19 -14.87 -4.43 18.13
N VAL A 20 -13.77 -4.51 18.86
CA VAL A 20 -12.42 -4.32 18.33
C VAL A 20 -11.66 -5.61 18.55
N VAL A 21 -11.20 -6.22 17.46
CA VAL A 21 -10.36 -7.42 17.50
C VAL A 21 -8.94 -7.04 17.16
N VAL A 22 -7.99 -7.35 18.04
CA VAL A 22 -6.57 -7.18 17.79
C VAL A 22 -5.98 -8.55 17.49
N ALA A 23 -5.43 -8.68 16.27
CA ALA A 23 -4.71 -9.87 15.82
C ALA A 23 -3.31 -9.46 15.37
N GLY A 24 -2.35 -10.36 15.42
CA GLY A 24 -1.00 -10.00 15.01
C GLY A 24 0.01 -11.11 15.12
N THR A 25 1.22 -10.80 14.72
CA THR A 25 2.40 -11.66 14.84
C THR A 25 2.96 -11.63 16.26
N THR A 26 3.75 -12.62 16.57
CA THR A 26 4.48 -12.75 17.84
C THR A 26 5.98 -12.82 17.56
N GLU A 27 6.82 -12.64 18.57
CA GLU A 27 8.26 -12.79 18.46
C GLU A 27 8.68 -14.18 17.91
N GLU A 28 7.88 -15.21 18.19
CA GLU A 28 8.12 -16.56 17.64
C GLU A 28 7.84 -16.66 16.14
N SER A 29 6.84 -15.91 15.66
CA SER A 29 6.41 -15.91 14.25
C SER A 29 7.12 -14.86 13.40
N GLU A 30 7.65 -13.80 14.01
CA GLU A 30 8.34 -12.71 13.34
C GLU A 30 9.61 -12.34 14.11
N SER A 31 10.75 -12.83 13.62
CA SER A 31 12.07 -12.68 14.23
C SER A 31 13.13 -12.42 13.17
N GLU A 32 14.07 -11.53 13.41
CA GLU A 32 15.12 -11.16 12.46
C GLU A 32 16.02 -12.36 12.09
N GLY A 33 16.30 -13.22 13.04
CA GLY A 33 17.21 -14.37 12.85
C GLY A 33 16.59 -15.59 12.18
N ARG A 34 15.31 -15.54 11.77
CA ARG A 34 14.61 -16.72 11.23
C ARG A 34 13.53 -16.31 10.23
N ASP A 35 13.62 -16.86 9.02
CA ASP A 35 12.61 -16.67 7.99
C ASP A 35 11.27 -17.31 8.39
N ARG A 36 10.19 -16.63 8.08
CA ARG A 36 8.84 -17.19 8.20
C ARG A 36 8.60 -18.21 7.09
N SER A 37 8.07 -19.35 7.46
CA SER A 37 7.65 -20.41 6.51
C SER A 37 6.22 -20.21 6.00
N THR A 38 5.45 -19.29 6.60
CA THR A 38 4.08 -18.98 6.25
C THR A 38 3.78 -17.50 6.52
N LEU A 39 2.81 -16.95 5.82
CA LEU A 39 2.26 -15.63 6.08
C LEU A 39 0.96 -15.69 6.93
N ALA A 40 0.50 -16.88 7.31
CA ALA A 40 -0.67 -17.01 8.18
C ALA A 40 -0.45 -16.36 9.56
N LEU A 41 -1.49 -15.83 10.14
CA LEU A 41 -1.48 -15.40 11.54
C LEU A 41 -1.25 -16.61 12.46
N PRO A 42 -0.46 -16.48 13.54
CA PRO A 42 -0.15 -17.58 14.42
C PRO A 42 -1.38 -18.09 15.19
N GLY A 43 -1.44 -19.39 15.41
CA GLY A 43 -2.46 -20.06 16.21
C GLY A 43 -3.86 -20.01 15.59
N SER A 44 -4.87 -19.74 16.39
CA SER A 44 -6.28 -19.74 15.98
C SER A 44 -6.86 -18.32 15.80
N GLN A 45 -6.02 -17.34 15.47
CA GLN A 45 -6.46 -15.94 15.33
C GLN A 45 -7.46 -15.75 14.18
N ASP A 46 -7.29 -16.44 13.05
CA ASP A 46 -8.28 -16.39 11.97
C ASP A 46 -9.66 -16.90 12.38
N ALA A 47 -9.69 -17.96 13.20
CA ALA A 47 -10.93 -18.47 13.75
C ALA A 47 -11.58 -17.48 14.75
N LEU A 48 -10.76 -16.82 15.56
CA LEU A 48 -11.22 -15.76 16.48
C LEU A 48 -11.84 -14.60 15.70
N VAL A 49 -11.13 -14.08 14.71
CA VAL A 49 -11.61 -12.95 13.90
C VAL A 49 -12.94 -13.30 13.23
N ARG A 50 -13.04 -14.45 12.56
CA ARG A 50 -14.29 -14.87 11.91
C ARG A 50 -15.43 -15.05 12.89
N ALA A 51 -15.17 -15.64 14.07
CA ALA A 51 -16.21 -15.82 15.09
C ALA A 51 -16.76 -14.48 15.61
N VAL A 52 -15.90 -13.49 15.79
CA VAL A 52 -16.31 -12.14 16.23
C VAL A 52 -17.03 -11.40 15.10
N LEU A 53 -16.51 -11.43 13.86
CA LEU A 53 -17.16 -10.83 12.68
C LEU A 53 -18.57 -11.40 12.46
N GLY A 54 -18.75 -12.71 12.63
CA GLY A 54 -20.07 -13.36 12.53
C GLY A 54 -21.04 -13.02 13.68
N ALA A 55 -20.52 -12.60 14.84
CA ALA A 55 -21.32 -12.28 16.00
C ALA A 55 -21.68 -10.79 16.14
N GLN A 56 -20.83 -9.89 15.59
CA GLN A 56 -20.96 -8.44 15.71
C GLN A 56 -20.64 -7.73 14.40
N PRO A 57 -21.65 -7.15 13.70
CA PRO A 57 -21.45 -6.47 12.42
C PRO A 57 -20.65 -5.16 12.54
N HIS A 58 -20.64 -4.52 13.71
CA HIS A 58 -19.85 -3.31 13.97
C HIS A 58 -18.49 -3.69 14.54
N THR A 59 -17.70 -4.44 13.78
CA THR A 59 -16.37 -4.90 14.20
C THR A 59 -15.26 -4.21 13.42
N VAL A 60 -14.26 -3.72 14.15
CA VAL A 60 -12.98 -3.27 13.60
C VAL A 60 -11.93 -4.33 13.88
N VAL A 61 -11.22 -4.78 12.86
CA VAL A 61 -10.08 -5.67 13.03
C VAL A 61 -8.79 -4.88 12.92
N CYS A 62 -7.97 -4.91 13.96
CA CYS A 62 -6.66 -4.28 14.03
C CYS A 62 -5.59 -5.36 13.88
N VAL A 63 -4.74 -5.23 12.86
CA VAL A 63 -3.63 -6.16 12.60
C VAL A 63 -2.32 -5.52 13.04
N ASN A 64 -1.70 -6.11 14.06
CA ASN A 64 -0.41 -5.71 14.59
C ASN A 64 0.67 -6.68 14.07
N ALA A 65 1.38 -6.28 13.04
CA ALA A 65 2.41 -7.08 12.39
C ALA A 65 3.48 -6.19 11.77
N GLY A 66 4.73 -6.59 11.78
CA GLY A 66 5.84 -5.84 11.19
C GLY A 66 5.96 -6.01 9.68
N GLY A 67 5.30 -7.03 9.12
CA GLY A 67 5.28 -7.32 7.69
C GLY A 67 3.96 -7.92 7.25
N PRO A 68 3.80 -8.20 5.94
CA PRO A 68 2.55 -8.78 5.41
C PRO A 68 2.21 -10.12 6.05
N VAL A 69 0.91 -10.29 6.33
CA VAL A 69 0.28 -11.53 6.76
C VAL A 69 -0.94 -11.82 5.89
N GLU A 70 -1.31 -13.09 5.78
CA GLU A 70 -2.56 -13.48 5.11
C GLU A 70 -3.77 -13.06 5.94
N LEU A 71 -4.76 -12.48 5.26
CA LEU A 71 -5.99 -12.00 5.86
C LEU A 71 -7.18 -12.62 5.11
N PRO A 72 -7.44 -13.93 5.30
CA PRO A 72 -8.43 -14.65 4.50
C PRO A 72 -9.88 -14.17 4.73
N TRP A 73 -10.12 -13.45 5.80
CA TRP A 73 -11.39 -12.86 6.19
C TRP A 73 -11.51 -11.35 5.83
N ARG A 74 -10.52 -10.77 5.12
CA ARG A 74 -10.48 -9.33 4.83
C ARG A 74 -11.72 -8.79 4.11
N GLY A 75 -12.37 -9.63 3.28
CA GLY A 75 -13.60 -9.28 2.59
C GLY A 75 -14.85 -9.33 3.48
N GLU A 76 -14.74 -9.94 4.65
CA GLU A 76 -15.81 -10.05 5.66
C GLU A 76 -15.74 -8.90 6.68
N ALA A 77 -14.54 -8.29 6.85
CA ALA A 77 -14.31 -7.24 7.83
C ALA A 77 -14.83 -5.89 7.33
N PRO A 78 -15.80 -5.25 8.01
CA PRO A 78 -16.31 -3.94 7.64
C PRO A 78 -15.27 -2.81 7.82
N ALA A 79 -14.33 -2.99 8.77
CA ALA A 79 -13.21 -2.10 9.00
C ALA A 79 -11.95 -2.89 9.36
N LEU A 80 -10.84 -2.55 8.69
CA LEU A 80 -9.54 -3.18 8.88
C LEU A 80 -8.48 -2.11 9.03
N LEU A 81 -7.73 -2.14 10.14
CA LEU A 81 -6.60 -1.27 10.41
C LEU A 81 -5.32 -2.10 10.48
N LEU A 82 -4.30 -1.67 9.77
CA LEU A 82 -2.95 -2.16 9.94
C LEU A 82 -2.21 -1.21 10.89
N THR A 83 -1.87 -1.69 12.08
CA THR A 83 -1.32 -0.86 13.15
C THR A 83 0.21 -0.95 13.26
N TRP A 84 0.82 -1.87 12.53
CA TRP A 84 2.27 -2.15 12.58
C TRP A 84 2.74 -2.38 14.03
N PHE A 85 4.01 -2.08 14.32
CA PHE A 85 4.57 -2.03 15.68
C PHE A 85 4.69 -0.57 16.11
N GLY A 86 3.67 -0.04 16.75
CA GLY A 86 3.48 1.40 16.98
C GLY A 86 4.30 2.01 18.13
N GLY A 87 5.07 1.23 18.87
CA GLY A 87 5.87 1.74 19.98
C GLY A 87 5.04 2.19 21.20
N GLN A 88 5.61 3.10 21.99
CA GLN A 88 5.07 3.53 23.30
C GLN A 88 3.66 4.13 23.20
N GLU A 89 3.40 4.97 22.20
CA GLU A 89 2.12 5.69 22.05
C GLU A 89 1.10 4.96 21.16
N SER A 90 1.34 3.69 20.81
CA SER A 90 0.48 2.96 19.89
C SER A 90 -0.97 2.83 20.37
N GLY A 91 -1.18 2.67 21.67
CA GLY A 91 -2.52 2.60 22.27
C GLY A 91 -3.29 3.91 22.15
N ALA A 92 -2.65 5.03 22.46
CA ALA A 92 -3.24 6.36 22.32
C ALA A 92 -3.54 6.68 20.85
N GLY A 93 -2.57 6.45 19.92
CA GLY A 93 -2.77 6.69 18.51
C GLY A 93 -3.86 5.81 17.89
N LEU A 94 -3.98 4.55 18.31
CA LEU A 94 -5.06 3.68 17.88
C LEU A 94 -6.42 4.17 18.39
N ALA A 95 -6.51 4.59 19.65
CA ALA A 95 -7.73 5.14 20.23
C ALA A 95 -8.18 6.42 19.48
N ASP A 96 -7.27 7.32 19.15
CA ASP A 96 -7.57 8.53 18.39
C ASP A 96 -8.15 8.20 17.00
N VAL A 97 -7.59 7.21 16.32
CA VAL A 97 -8.14 6.74 15.04
C VAL A 97 -9.51 6.11 15.25
N LEU A 98 -9.67 5.16 16.17
CA LEU A 98 -10.94 4.45 16.39
C LEU A 98 -12.08 5.39 16.80
N THR A 99 -11.81 6.42 17.57
CA THR A 99 -12.79 7.42 17.99
C THR A 99 -13.01 8.54 16.98
N GLY A 100 -12.16 8.60 15.93
CA GLY A 100 -12.21 9.65 14.91
C GLY A 100 -11.63 10.99 15.37
N ALA A 101 -10.89 11.01 16.47
CA ALA A 101 -10.10 12.18 16.88
C ALA A 101 -8.95 12.47 15.90
N ALA A 102 -8.40 11.41 15.29
CA ALA A 102 -7.44 11.51 14.20
C ALA A 102 -7.92 10.73 12.98
N GLU A 103 -7.63 11.24 11.77
CA GLU A 103 -7.89 10.52 10.52
C GLU A 103 -6.75 9.54 10.22
N PRO A 104 -7.05 8.28 9.85
CA PRO A 104 -6.04 7.38 9.35
C PRO A 104 -5.54 7.88 7.99
N SER A 105 -4.28 8.28 7.92
CA SER A 105 -3.69 8.87 6.71
C SER A 105 -2.50 8.08 6.16
N GLY A 106 -2.16 6.95 6.77
CA GLY A 106 -1.09 6.06 6.34
C GLY A 106 -1.37 5.41 4.98
N ARG A 107 -0.30 5.13 4.25
CA ARG A 107 -0.34 4.37 3.00
C ARG A 107 0.63 3.21 3.11
N LEU A 108 0.27 2.05 2.55
CA LEU A 108 1.11 0.84 2.58
C LEU A 108 2.45 1.09 1.86
N PRO A 109 3.58 0.93 2.54
CA PRO A 109 4.90 1.04 1.92
C PRO A 109 5.31 -0.25 1.18
N THR A 110 4.44 -1.25 1.18
CA THR A 110 4.64 -2.55 0.55
C THR A 110 3.37 -3.03 -0.12
N THR A 111 3.48 -4.02 -1.02
CA THR A 111 2.35 -4.74 -1.57
C THR A 111 1.95 -5.85 -0.62
N TRP A 112 0.67 -5.95 -0.30
CA TRP A 112 0.15 -6.95 0.64
C TRP A 112 -0.40 -8.15 -0.11
N PRO A 113 0.21 -9.35 -0.03
CA PRO A 113 -0.24 -10.52 -0.77
C PRO A 113 -1.57 -11.05 -0.24
N ALA A 114 -2.33 -11.69 -1.10
CA ALA A 114 -3.54 -12.41 -0.72
C ALA A 114 -3.20 -13.75 -0.05
N SER A 115 -2.12 -14.39 -0.50
CA SER A 115 -1.54 -15.62 0.05
C SER A 115 -0.05 -15.70 -0.30
N LEU A 116 0.71 -16.49 0.44
CA LEU A 116 2.12 -16.75 0.12
C LEU A 116 2.27 -17.40 -1.27
N GLU A 117 1.38 -18.30 -1.63
CA GLU A 117 1.40 -19.00 -2.93
C GLU A 117 1.18 -18.05 -4.11
N GLY A 118 0.42 -16.97 -3.90
CA GLY A 118 0.15 -15.94 -4.91
C GLY A 118 1.27 -14.91 -5.07
N THR A 119 2.35 -14.96 -4.27
CA THR A 119 3.45 -14.00 -4.40
C THR A 119 4.29 -14.28 -5.65
N PRO A 120 4.60 -13.28 -6.49
CA PRO A 120 5.41 -13.46 -7.69
C PRO A 120 6.87 -13.85 -7.41
N VAL A 121 7.39 -13.46 -6.25
CA VAL A 121 8.77 -13.75 -5.80
C VAL A 121 8.67 -14.53 -4.49
N ARG A 122 9.16 -15.76 -4.49
CA ARG A 122 9.02 -16.69 -3.34
C ARG A 122 10.33 -17.28 -2.85
N GLU A 123 11.34 -17.38 -3.72
CA GLU A 123 12.62 -17.98 -3.35
C GLU A 123 13.49 -16.98 -2.60
N THR A 124 13.79 -17.29 -1.35
CA THR A 124 14.61 -16.45 -0.46
C THR A 124 15.80 -17.24 0.11
N ARG A 125 16.01 -18.48 -0.34
CA ARG A 125 17.06 -19.36 0.19
C ARG A 125 18.26 -19.45 -0.76
N PRO A 126 19.49 -19.35 -0.23
CA PRO A 126 20.67 -19.56 -1.06
C PRO A 126 20.77 -21.01 -1.57
N ALA A 127 21.12 -21.17 -2.82
CA ALA A 127 21.47 -22.45 -3.43
C ALA A 127 22.93 -22.41 -3.90
N GLY A 128 23.72 -23.44 -3.52
CA GLY A 128 25.15 -23.49 -3.87
C GLY A 128 25.95 -22.28 -3.37
N GLY A 129 25.59 -21.72 -2.20
CA GLY A 129 26.27 -20.55 -1.61
C GLY A 129 25.92 -19.21 -2.28
N ARG A 130 24.91 -19.18 -3.15
CA ARG A 130 24.44 -17.97 -3.85
C ARG A 130 22.94 -17.77 -3.64
N LEU A 131 22.54 -16.54 -3.36
CA LEU A 131 21.17 -16.08 -3.44
C LEU A 131 21.04 -15.19 -4.67
N VAL A 132 20.27 -15.64 -5.67
CA VAL A 132 20.04 -14.90 -6.92
C VAL A 132 18.75 -14.11 -6.79
N TYR A 133 18.84 -12.80 -7.00
CA TYR A 133 17.67 -11.92 -7.08
C TYR A 133 17.10 -11.97 -8.51
N GLU A 134 16.35 -13.03 -8.81
CA GLU A 134 15.82 -13.31 -10.17
C GLU A 134 14.79 -12.28 -10.61
N GLU A 135 14.17 -11.59 -9.68
CA GLU A 135 13.19 -10.54 -9.94
C GLU A 135 13.78 -9.30 -10.63
N GLY A 136 15.10 -9.04 -10.49
CA GLY A 136 15.79 -7.93 -11.11
C GLY A 136 15.13 -6.58 -10.81
N LEU A 137 14.61 -5.90 -11.86
CA LEU A 137 13.92 -4.60 -11.72
C LEU A 137 12.51 -4.73 -11.11
N HIS A 138 11.97 -5.94 -11.03
CA HIS A 138 10.58 -6.19 -10.68
C HIS A 138 10.38 -6.50 -9.20
N LEU A 139 10.87 -5.61 -8.33
CA LEU A 139 10.69 -5.70 -6.87
C LEU A 139 9.31 -5.19 -6.44
N GLY A 140 8.76 -5.79 -5.39
CA GLY A 140 7.51 -5.38 -4.76
C GLY A 140 6.35 -5.31 -5.77
N TYR A 141 5.56 -4.23 -5.77
CA TYR A 141 4.40 -4.05 -6.66
C TYR A 141 4.73 -4.24 -8.16
N ARG A 142 5.98 -4.01 -8.57
CA ARG A 142 6.41 -4.18 -9.95
C ARG A 142 6.36 -5.65 -10.39
N ALA A 143 6.63 -6.58 -9.46
CA ALA A 143 6.51 -8.01 -9.72
C ALA A 143 5.04 -8.41 -9.91
N TRP A 144 4.12 -7.91 -9.08
CA TRP A 144 2.67 -8.15 -9.25
C TRP A 144 2.15 -7.60 -10.57
N LEU A 145 2.57 -6.38 -10.93
CA LEU A 145 2.19 -5.79 -12.22
C LEU A 145 2.72 -6.61 -13.40
N ARG A 146 3.98 -7.08 -13.34
CA ARG A 146 4.57 -7.95 -14.38
C ARG A 146 3.83 -9.28 -14.50
N ALA A 147 3.47 -9.88 -13.37
CA ALA A 147 2.77 -11.15 -13.31
C ALA A 147 1.27 -11.04 -13.68
N GLY A 148 0.71 -9.82 -13.69
CA GLY A 148 -0.72 -9.60 -13.91
C GLY A 148 -1.60 -10.18 -12.79
N THR A 149 -1.06 -10.33 -11.58
CA THR A 149 -1.76 -10.88 -10.42
C THR A 149 -2.20 -9.78 -9.45
N GLU A 150 -3.38 -9.97 -8.84
CA GLU A 150 -3.94 -9.02 -7.88
C GLU A 150 -3.50 -9.38 -6.46
N PRO A 151 -2.87 -8.44 -5.72
CA PRO A 151 -2.59 -8.61 -4.29
C PRO A 151 -3.85 -8.39 -3.45
N ALA A 152 -3.79 -8.67 -2.15
CA ALA A 152 -4.84 -8.26 -1.23
C ALA A 152 -4.97 -6.74 -1.15
N PHE A 153 -3.81 -6.04 -1.05
CA PHE A 153 -3.75 -4.58 -1.14
C PHE A 153 -2.48 -4.15 -1.89
N TRP A 154 -2.64 -3.21 -2.79
CA TRP A 154 -1.53 -2.66 -3.56
C TRP A 154 -0.63 -1.75 -2.72
N PHE A 155 0.64 -1.68 -3.10
CA PHE A 155 1.54 -0.61 -2.62
C PHE A 155 0.88 0.76 -2.76
N GLY A 156 0.98 1.57 -1.73
CA GLY A 156 0.36 2.89 -1.68
C GLY A 156 -1.10 2.89 -1.22
N HIS A 157 -1.74 1.72 -1.03
CA HIS A 157 -3.13 1.64 -0.58
C HIS A 157 -3.30 2.18 0.84
N GLY A 158 -4.40 2.86 1.07
CA GLY A 158 -4.88 3.32 2.37
C GLY A 158 -6.10 4.21 2.21
N LEU A 159 -6.99 4.15 3.20
CA LEU A 159 -8.24 4.91 3.23
C LEU A 159 -8.23 5.86 4.41
N GLY A 160 -8.86 7.02 4.25
CA GLY A 160 -9.22 7.93 5.32
C GLY A 160 -10.72 7.84 5.61
N TYR A 161 -11.21 8.73 6.47
CA TYR A 161 -12.64 8.81 6.80
C TYR A 161 -13.44 9.68 5.83
N THR A 162 -12.77 10.29 4.84
CA THR A 162 -13.43 11.08 3.80
C THR A 162 -13.24 10.46 2.41
N ARG A 163 -13.82 11.08 1.40
CA ARG A 163 -13.77 10.63 0.01
C ARG A 163 -13.13 11.70 -0.85
N TRP A 164 -12.44 11.26 -1.91
CA TRP A 164 -11.70 12.15 -2.78
C TRP A 164 -12.06 11.91 -4.24
N ALA A 165 -12.37 13.00 -4.95
CA ALA A 165 -12.44 13.04 -6.41
C ALA A 165 -11.12 13.56 -6.97
N TYR A 166 -10.59 12.89 -7.99
CA TYR A 166 -9.43 13.33 -8.77
C TYR A 166 -10.00 14.03 -10.00
N GLU A 167 -9.92 15.38 -10.04
CA GLU A 167 -10.64 16.20 -11.02
C GLU A 167 -9.83 16.42 -12.30
N SER A 168 -8.55 16.74 -12.16
CA SER A 168 -7.68 17.02 -13.30
C SER A 168 -6.20 16.79 -12.95
N MET A 169 -5.41 16.59 -13.99
CA MET A 169 -3.94 16.49 -13.90
C MET A 169 -3.30 17.25 -15.05
N GLU A 170 -2.23 17.96 -14.74
CA GLU A 170 -1.36 18.61 -15.70
C GLU A 170 0.08 18.19 -15.41
N ALA A 171 0.77 17.65 -16.42
CA ALA A 171 2.21 17.42 -16.38
C ALA A 171 2.90 18.58 -17.10
N GLY A 172 3.72 19.31 -16.38
CA GLY A 172 4.52 20.40 -16.95
C GLY A 172 5.60 19.85 -17.90
N PRO A 173 6.20 20.70 -18.74
CA PRO A 173 7.27 20.30 -19.62
C PRO A 173 8.48 19.81 -18.81
N ALA A 174 9.17 18.79 -19.35
CA ALA A 174 10.44 18.37 -18.78
C ALA A 174 11.51 19.43 -19.01
N GLY A 175 12.24 19.81 -17.96
CA GLY A 175 13.44 20.64 -18.07
C GLY A 175 14.61 19.88 -18.70
N ASP A 176 15.73 20.57 -18.95
CA ASP A 176 16.92 20.02 -19.60
C ASP A 176 17.46 18.75 -18.94
N GLY A 177 17.30 18.63 -17.61
CA GLY A 177 17.64 17.42 -16.85
C GLY A 177 16.56 16.33 -16.84
N GLY A 178 15.39 16.54 -17.49
CA GLY A 178 14.28 15.59 -17.49
C GLY A 178 13.38 15.66 -16.24
N ALA A 179 13.66 16.54 -15.27
CA ALA A 179 12.79 16.80 -14.14
C ALA A 179 11.55 17.59 -14.56
N PHE A 180 10.40 17.30 -13.96
CA PHE A 180 9.16 18.03 -14.24
C PHE A 180 8.24 18.05 -13.02
N THR A 181 7.15 18.78 -13.13
CA THR A 181 6.16 18.89 -12.06
C THR A 181 4.80 18.38 -12.56
N VAL A 182 4.14 17.59 -11.74
CA VAL A 182 2.77 17.15 -11.99
C VAL A 182 1.86 17.85 -10.98
N ARG A 183 0.85 18.55 -11.47
CA ARG A 183 -0.19 19.21 -10.67
C ARG A 183 -1.45 18.37 -10.77
N VAL A 184 -1.98 17.96 -9.63
CA VAL A 184 -3.19 17.14 -9.57
C VAL A 184 -4.22 17.87 -8.70
N ARG A 185 -5.35 18.21 -9.29
CA ARG A 185 -6.46 18.80 -8.55
C ARG A 185 -7.32 17.70 -7.98
N VAL A 186 -7.47 17.69 -6.66
CA VAL A 186 -8.32 16.75 -5.93
C VAL A 186 -9.33 17.51 -5.09
N ARG A 187 -10.52 16.93 -4.91
CA ARG A 187 -11.59 17.49 -4.09
C ARG A 187 -11.97 16.52 -2.98
N ASN A 188 -12.09 17.01 -1.76
CA ASN A 188 -12.75 16.29 -0.69
C ASN A 188 -14.26 16.27 -0.95
N THR A 189 -14.81 15.10 -1.26
CA THR A 189 -16.25 14.91 -1.55
C THR A 189 -17.00 14.27 -0.39
N GLY A 190 -16.34 14.06 0.74
CA GLY A 190 -16.97 13.57 1.96
C GLY A 190 -17.40 14.69 2.91
N GLU A 191 -17.76 14.32 4.12
CA GLU A 191 -18.37 15.21 5.13
C GLU A 191 -17.40 15.60 6.25
N ARG A 192 -16.15 15.13 6.19
CA ARG A 192 -15.10 15.39 7.20
C ARG A 192 -13.88 16.02 6.55
N PRO A 193 -13.12 16.86 7.27
CA PRO A 193 -11.76 17.20 6.87
C PRO A 193 -10.94 15.94 6.67
N GLY A 194 -10.01 15.95 5.73
CA GLY A 194 -9.21 14.77 5.52
C GLY A 194 -7.92 15.01 4.75
N ARG A 195 -7.09 13.96 4.70
CA ARG A 195 -5.80 13.97 4.05
C ARG A 195 -5.72 12.93 2.94
N GLU A 196 -5.29 13.36 1.74
CA GLU A 196 -5.02 12.47 0.61
C GLU A 196 -3.53 12.46 0.29
N VAL A 197 -3.04 11.29 -0.12
CA VAL A 197 -1.69 11.11 -0.65
C VAL A 197 -1.79 10.82 -2.14
N VAL A 198 -1.62 11.85 -2.92
CA VAL A 198 -1.63 11.76 -4.39
C VAL A 198 -0.30 11.16 -4.84
N GLN A 199 -0.36 10.03 -5.53
CA GLN A 199 0.80 9.30 -6.02
C GLN A 199 0.88 9.43 -7.54
N VAL A 200 2.09 9.69 -8.03
CA VAL A 200 2.38 9.81 -9.47
C VAL A 200 3.30 8.66 -9.88
N TYR A 201 2.87 7.95 -10.92
CA TYR A 201 3.59 6.84 -11.52
C TYR A 201 3.93 7.16 -12.97
N LEU A 202 5.03 6.61 -13.45
CA LEU A 202 5.40 6.63 -14.86
C LEU A 202 5.27 5.24 -15.48
N GLU A 203 4.90 5.22 -16.76
CA GLU A 203 4.87 4.04 -17.62
C GLU A 203 5.55 4.38 -18.94
N ARG A 204 6.20 3.38 -19.54
CA ARG A 204 6.80 3.51 -20.88
C ARG A 204 6.78 2.16 -21.60
N PRO A 205 5.63 1.77 -22.17
CA PRO A 205 5.46 0.45 -22.77
C PRO A 205 6.28 0.24 -24.06
N ASP A 206 6.62 1.33 -24.75
CA ASP A 206 7.41 1.37 -25.99
C ASP A 206 8.91 1.61 -25.77
N SER A 207 9.40 1.46 -24.53
CA SER A 207 10.82 1.57 -24.21
C SER A 207 11.63 0.49 -24.94
N ALA A 208 12.79 0.90 -25.50
CA ALA A 208 13.78 -0.05 -26.03
C ALA A 208 14.52 -0.82 -24.90
N LEU A 209 14.36 -0.39 -23.66
CA LEU A 209 14.98 -0.96 -22.47
C LEU A 209 13.96 -1.74 -21.66
N GLU A 210 14.42 -2.74 -20.92
CA GLU A 210 13.57 -3.37 -19.92
C GLU A 210 13.18 -2.37 -18.84
N ARG A 211 11.88 -2.17 -18.64
CA ARG A 211 11.31 -1.31 -17.60
C ARG A 211 10.17 -2.01 -16.86
N PRO A 212 9.92 -1.66 -15.60
CA PRO A 212 8.69 -2.08 -14.94
C PRO A 212 7.45 -1.57 -15.70
N VAL A 213 6.34 -2.27 -15.62
CA VAL A 213 5.05 -1.83 -16.20
C VAL A 213 4.73 -0.39 -15.77
N ARG A 214 4.98 -0.08 -14.50
CA ARG A 214 4.97 1.29 -13.94
C ARG A 214 5.88 1.38 -12.72
N TRP A 215 6.28 2.61 -12.39
CA TRP A 215 7.05 2.88 -11.19
C TRP A 215 6.67 4.22 -10.57
N LEU A 216 6.71 4.28 -9.23
CA LEU A 216 6.47 5.50 -8.49
C LEU A 216 7.52 6.55 -8.85
N ALA A 217 7.06 7.72 -9.27
CA ALA A 217 7.91 8.84 -9.66
C ALA A 217 7.90 9.97 -8.62
N GLY A 218 6.86 10.03 -7.79
CA GLY A 218 6.72 10.99 -6.70
C GLY A 218 5.34 10.93 -6.06
N TYR A 219 5.19 11.68 -4.98
CA TYR A 219 3.91 11.83 -4.29
C TYR A 219 3.84 13.18 -3.57
N ALA A 220 2.63 13.60 -3.24
CA ALA A 220 2.37 14.74 -2.37
C ALA A 220 1.16 14.46 -1.47
N ALA A 221 1.25 14.89 -0.21
CA ALA A 221 0.12 14.87 0.70
C ALA A 221 -0.57 16.23 0.70
N VAL A 222 -1.90 16.22 0.69
CA VAL A 222 -2.73 17.41 0.75
C VAL A 222 -3.86 17.21 1.74
N GLU A 223 -4.36 18.32 2.30
CA GLU A 223 -5.48 18.32 3.24
C GLU A 223 -6.56 19.26 2.70
N ALA A 224 -7.83 18.90 2.91
CA ALA A 224 -8.94 19.74 2.54
C ALA A 224 -10.16 19.55 3.44
N GLU A 225 -10.87 20.64 3.66
CA GLU A 225 -12.20 20.67 4.27
C GLU A 225 -13.24 20.01 3.36
N PRO A 226 -14.40 19.58 3.89
CA PRO A 226 -15.52 19.08 3.10
C PRO A 226 -15.89 20.01 1.93
N GLY A 227 -16.01 19.46 0.73
CA GLY A 227 -16.33 20.18 -0.50
C GLY A 227 -15.19 21.00 -1.10
N ALA A 228 -14.08 21.23 -0.37
CA ALA A 228 -12.95 22.00 -0.87
C ALA A 228 -12.11 21.19 -1.86
N ALA A 229 -11.59 21.90 -2.87
CA ALA A 229 -10.60 21.36 -3.81
C ALA A 229 -9.22 21.96 -3.53
N VAL A 230 -8.19 21.13 -3.62
CA VAL A 230 -6.79 21.52 -3.44
C VAL A 230 -5.93 20.97 -4.55
N GLU A 231 -4.77 21.56 -4.76
CA GLU A 231 -3.80 21.11 -5.74
C GLU A 231 -2.64 20.39 -5.04
N ALA A 232 -2.41 19.14 -5.42
CA ALA A 232 -1.22 18.39 -5.08
C ALA A 232 -0.14 18.66 -6.11
N VAL A 233 1.00 19.19 -5.68
CA VAL A 233 2.15 19.50 -6.53
C VAL A 233 3.21 18.44 -6.32
N VAL A 234 3.36 17.54 -7.27
CA VAL A 234 4.33 16.44 -7.23
C VAL A 234 5.54 16.78 -8.09
N ARG A 235 6.70 16.85 -7.49
CA ARG A 235 7.97 17.03 -8.20
C ARG A 235 8.52 15.67 -8.61
N VAL A 236 8.72 15.48 -9.90
CA VAL A 236 9.33 14.29 -10.47
C VAL A 236 10.79 14.61 -10.79
N GLY A 237 11.70 13.97 -10.09
CA GLY A 237 13.13 14.18 -10.26
C GLY A 237 13.68 13.45 -11.50
N THR A 238 14.87 13.85 -11.95
CA THR A 238 15.56 13.30 -13.13
C THR A 238 15.70 11.78 -13.10
N ARG A 239 15.96 11.20 -11.93
CA ARG A 239 16.12 9.74 -11.75
C ARG A 239 14.88 8.93 -12.14
N ALA A 240 13.71 9.54 -12.09
CA ALA A 240 12.47 8.86 -12.47
C ALA A 240 12.39 8.52 -13.97
N VAL A 241 13.11 9.27 -14.83
CA VAL A 241 13.15 9.08 -16.28
C VAL A 241 14.48 8.53 -16.79
N GLU A 242 15.41 8.24 -15.88
CA GLU A 242 16.73 7.68 -16.20
C GLU A 242 16.81 6.18 -15.97
N HIS A 243 17.81 5.56 -16.53
CA HIS A 243 18.26 4.19 -16.28
C HIS A 243 19.77 4.17 -16.07
N TRP A 244 20.27 3.14 -15.41
CA TRP A 244 21.70 2.93 -15.31
C TRP A 244 22.22 2.20 -16.55
N SER A 245 23.12 2.82 -17.29
CA SER A 245 23.84 2.16 -18.37
C SER A 245 25.10 1.48 -17.82
N VAL A 246 25.16 0.16 -17.96
CA VAL A 246 26.32 -0.64 -17.56
C VAL A 246 27.52 -0.34 -18.46
N GLU A 247 27.28 -0.15 -19.77
CA GLU A 247 28.30 0.16 -20.76
C GLU A 247 28.96 1.49 -20.48
N GLU A 248 28.17 2.54 -20.25
CA GLU A 248 28.66 3.89 -20.00
C GLU A 248 28.98 4.16 -18.53
N ARG A 249 28.69 3.19 -17.64
CA ARG A 249 28.88 3.30 -16.18
C ARG A 249 28.27 4.57 -15.60
N GLY A 250 27.06 4.90 -16.04
CA GLY A 250 26.41 6.15 -15.65
C GLY A 250 24.90 6.13 -15.86
N TRP A 251 24.24 7.11 -15.27
CA TRP A 251 22.82 7.33 -15.47
C TRP A 251 22.59 7.95 -16.84
N ARG A 252 21.62 7.40 -17.57
CA ARG A 252 21.25 7.85 -18.91
C ARG A 252 19.75 8.03 -19.00
N ARG A 253 19.35 9.01 -19.75
CA ARG A 253 17.95 9.29 -20.06
C ARG A 253 17.62 8.65 -21.40
N GLU A 254 16.47 8.03 -21.48
CA GLU A 254 15.89 7.55 -22.72
C GLU A 254 14.94 8.63 -23.24
N PRO A 255 15.25 9.34 -24.35
CA PRO A 255 14.38 10.36 -24.92
C PRO A 255 13.03 9.77 -25.37
N GLY A 256 11.96 10.56 -25.29
CA GLY A 256 10.65 10.20 -25.78
C GLY A 256 9.53 10.44 -24.78
N VAL A 257 8.37 9.85 -25.02
CA VAL A 257 7.14 10.12 -24.27
C VAL A 257 6.97 9.10 -23.15
N PHE A 258 6.75 9.61 -21.93
CA PHE A 258 6.34 8.82 -20.78
C PHE A 258 4.86 9.06 -20.49
N THR A 259 4.11 8.00 -20.23
CA THR A 259 2.76 8.11 -19.67
C THR A 259 2.87 8.44 -18.19
N VAL A 260 2.15 9.48 -17.77
CA VAL A 260 2.05 9.93 -16.38
C VAL A 260 0.70 9.49 -15.83
N ARG A 261 0.71 8.79 -14.73
CA ARG A 261 -0.50 8.30 -14.05
C ARG A 261 -0.57 8.90 -12.65
N ALA A 262 -1.72 9.44 -12.28
CA ALA A 262 -1.96 9.88 -10.91
C ALA A 262 -3.07 9.05 -10.27
N GLY A 263 -2.89 8.70 -8.99
CA GLY A 263 -3.86 7.90 -8.28
C GLY A 263 -3.55 7.74 -6.79
N ARG A 264 -4.24 6.79 -6.16
CA ARG A 264 -4.22 6.52 -4.72
C ARG A 264 -3.29 5.37 -4.33
N SER A 265 -2.96 4.52 -5.30
CA SER A 265 -2.07 3.37 -5.12
C SER A 265 -1.56 2.87 -6.47
N ALA A 266 -0.64 1.92 -6.48
CA ALA A 266 -0.16 1.29 -7.70
C ALA A 266 -1.27 0.58 -8.51
N GLY A 267 -2.37 0.18 -7.86
CA GLY A 267 -3.53 -0.45 -8.49
C GLY A 267 -4.74 0.47 -8.67
N ASP A 268 -4.75 1.66 -8.08
CA ASP A 268 -5.87 2.60 -8.15
C ASP A 268 -5.44 3.92 -8.80
N LEU A 269 -5.41 3.95 -10.13
CA LEU A 269 -5.01 5.09 -10.95
C LEU A 269 -6.23 5.80 -11.50
N ARG A 270 -6.30 7.11 -11.33
CA ARG A 270 -7.48 7.95 -11.60
C ARG A 270 -7.33 8.84 -12.81
N LEU A 271 -6.14 9.36 -13.06
CA LEU A 271 -5.86 10.31 -14.13
C LEU A 271 -4.67 9.86 -14.95
N THR A 272 -4.67 10.25 -16.23
CA THR A 272 -3.62 9.92 -17.19
C THR A 272 -3.23 11.17 -17.98
N GLY A 273 -1.95 11.34 -18.22
CA GLY A 273 -1.35 12.36 -19.08
C GLY A 273 -0.04 11.88 -19.66
N THR A 274 0.69 12.76 -20.29
CA THR A 274 1.99 12.44 -20.90
C THR A 274 2.99 13.54 -20.62
N VAL A 275 4.28 13.18 -20.65
CA VAL A 275 5.41 14.10 -20.65
C VAL A 275 6.43 13.63 -21.67
N GLU A 276 6.97 14.55 -22.47
CA GLU A 276 8.06 14.26 -23.39
C GLU A 276 9.40 14.68 -22.77
N THR A 277 10.38 13.79 -22.79
CA THR A 277 11.76 14.05 -22.37
C THR A 277 12.67 14.08 -23.60
N ARG A 278 13.67 14.96 -23.57
CA ARG A 278 14.67 15.12 -24.63
C ARG A 278 16.03 14.65 -24.16
#